data_29cba6128914ceca10dec3fdb3b4518f
#
_entry.id   29cba6128914ceca10dec3fdb3b4518f
#
_cell.length_a   1.000
_cell.length_b   1.000
_cell.length_c   1.000
_cell.angle_alpha   90.00
_cell.angle_beta   90.00
_cell.angle_gamma   90.00
#
_symmetry.space_group_name_H-M   'P 1'
#
loop_
_entity.id
_entity.type
_entity.pdbx_description
1 polymer ?
#
loop_
_entity_poly.entity_id
_entity_poly.type
_entity_poly.pdbx_seq_one_letter_code
_entity_poly.pdbx_strand_id
1 'polypeptide(L)'
;PERKGLVYTELERYGDGDRLLQMTVSPQARKKNPALPTHWQVRAVTYEVAGKEKTVFTSLPVARFSAAQVATLYHERWEIELGYRDIKSAMQHNAITLRSKKVDLVYQELWGLLLGYNLVRREASQAAVAHQRAPNEVSFKFACQFIANQMAVMAGALSPAHTPRRLAELRGCIGVMFIEKRPRPSRPRAVKISKTRFPV
;
A
#
# COMPACT_ATOMS: atom_id res chain seq x y z
N PRO A 1 -1.90 11.49 -10.76
CA PRO A 1 -2.13 12.93 -10.83
C PRO A 1 -1.94 13.44 -12.25
N GLU A 2 -2.82 14.35 -12.65
CA GLU A 2 -2.77 15.01 -13.95
C GLU A 2 -1.45 15.81 -14.05
N ARG A 3 -0.76 15.65 -15.17
CA ARG A 3 0.44 16.45 -15.45
C ARG A 3 0.04 17.69 -16.24
N LYS A 4 0.59 18.84 -15.92
CA LYS A 4 0.42 20.07 -16.71
C LYS A 4 0.81 19.81 -18.16
N GLY A 5 -0.05 20.21 -19.11
CA GLY A 5 0.18 20.05 -20.55
C GLY A 5 -0.22 18.68 -21.12
N LEU A 6 -0.99 17.87 -20.40
CA LEU A 6 -1.55 16.65 -20.94
C LEU A 6 -2.65 16.99 -21.97
N VAL A 7 -2.48 16.52 -23.23
CA VAL A 7 -3.45 16.71 -24.30
C VAL A 7 -4.39 15.54 -24.32
N TYR A 8 -5.70 15.81 -24.20
CA TYR A 8 -6.75 14.80 -24.24
C TYR A 8 -8.02 15.36 -24.88
N THR A 9 -8.88 14.46 -25.33
CA THR A 9 -10.25 14.77 -25.76
C THR A 9 -11.22 14.13 -24.78
N GLU A 10 -12.18 14.89 -24.26
CA GLU A 10 -13.26 14.36 -23.44
C GLU A 10 -14.25 13.62 -24.37
N LEU A 11 -14.48 12.33 -24.12
CA LEU A 11 -15.41 11.51 -24.86
C LEU A 11 -16.78 11.49 -24.22
N GLU A 12 -16.81 11.38 -22.88
CA GLU A 12 -18.06 11.23 -22.14
C GLU A 12 -17.89 11.83 -20.73
N ARG A 13 -18.97 12.36 -20.18
CA ARG A 13 -19.05 12.89 -18.83
C ARG A 13 -20.05 12.09 -18.01
N TYR A 14 -19.58 11.45 -16.93
CA TYR A 14 -20.40 10.62 -16.05
C TYR A 14 -20.96 11.40 -14.86
N GLY A 15 -20.38 12.56 -14.55
CA GLY A 15 -20.79 13.41 -13.46
C GLY A 15 -19.80 14.54 -13.24
N ASP A 16 -19.99 15.29 -12.14
CA ASP A 16 -19.05 16.36 -11.78
C ASP A 16 -17.69 15.76 -11.40
N GLY A 17 -16.66 16.17 -12.14
CA GLY A 17 -15.30 15.66 -11.98
C GLY A 17 -15.08 14.22 -12.49
N ASP A 18 -16.06 13.55 -13.09
CA ASP A 18 -15.95 12.16 -13.57
C ASP A 18 -16.14 12.09 -15.08
N ARG A 19 -15.08 11.79 -15.82
CA ARG A 19 -15.01 11.91 -17.28
C ARG A 19 -14.26 10.74 -17.91
N LEU A 20 -14.67 10.34 -19.11
CA LEU A 20 -13.90 9.46 -19.98
C LEU A 20 -13.07 10.31 -20.93
N LEU A 21 -11.78 10.12 -20.91
CA LEU A 21 -10.83 10.85 -21.74
C LEU A 21 -10.18 9.92 -22.75
N GLN A 22 -9.92 10.45 -23.94
CA GLN A 22 -9.06 9.83 -24.95
C GLN A 22 -7.73 10.56 -25.03
N MET A 23 -6.66 9.81 -24.99
CA MET A 23 -5.30 10.31 -25.08
C MET A 23 -4.55 9.65 -26.23
N THR A 24 -3.67 10.40 -26.88
CA THR A 24 -2.79 9.86 -27.90
C THR A 24 -1.58 9.19 -27.27
N VAL A 25 -1.26 7.99 -27.74
CA VAL A 25 -0.04 7.28 -27.32
C VAL A 25 1.16 7.93 -27.99
N SER A 26 2.19 8.22 -27.21
CA SER A 26 3.36 8.93 -27.72
C SER A 26 4.05 8.15 -28.87
N PRO A 27 4.53 8.84 -29.91
CA PRO A 27 5.28 8.20 -31.01
C PRO A 27 6.46 7.37 -30.53
N GLN A 28 7.15 7.82 -29.48
CA GLN A 28 8.26 7.10 -28.88
C GLN A 28 7.85 5.77 -28.26
N ALA A 29 6.71 5.72 -27.55
CA ALA A 29 6.17 4.48 -26.99
C ALA A 29 5.79 3.50 -28.09
N ARG A 30 5.14 3.98 -29.16
CA ARG A 30 4.76 3.15 -30.32
C ARG A 30 5.99 2.67 -31.11
N LYS A 31 7.05 3.46 -31.19
CA LYS A 31 8.32 3.02 -31.77
C LYS A 31 8.95 1.88 -31.00
N LYS A 32 8.86 1.89 -29.65
CA LYS A 32 9.36 0.80 -28.80
C LYS A 32 8.47 -0.43 -28.83
N ASN A 33 7.16 -0.24 -28.94
CA ASN A 33 6.19 -1.33 -29.03
C ASN A 33 5.13 -0.99 -30.10
N PRO A 34 5.28 -1.47 -31.34
CA PRO A 34 4.35 -1.22 -32.43
C PRO A 34 2.93 -1.76 -32.22
N ALA A 35 2.75 -2.71 -31.31
CA ALA A 35 1.44 -3.27 -30.96
C ALA A 35 0.57 -2.30 -30.15
N LEU A 36 1.12 -1.20 -29.63
CA LEU A 36 0.36 -0.21 -28.88
C LEU A 36 -0.63 0.53 -29.81
N PRO A 37 -1.89 0.77 -29.37
CA PRO A 37 -2.87 1.52 -30.11
C PRO A 37 -2.41 2.97 -30.32
N THR A 38 -3.00 3.67 -31.30
CA THR A 38 -2.75 5.10 -31.52
C THR A 38 -3.35 5.96 -30.40
N HIS A 39 -4.49 5.53 -29.89
CA HIS A 39 -5.23 6.20 -28.81
C HIS A 39 -5.57 5.20 -27.73
N TRP A 40 -5.71 5.66 -26.51
CA TRP A 40 -6.19 4.90 -25.39
C TRP A 40 -7.21 5.73 -24.60
N GLN A 41 -8.14 5.04 -23.97
CA GLN A 41 -9.17 5.66 -23.16
C GLN A 41 -8.90 5.43 -21.69
N VAL A 42 -9.20 6.44 -20.88
CA VAL A 42 -9.01 6.38 -19.42
C VAL A 42 -10.08 7.22 -18.73
N ARG A 43 -10.64 6.70 -17.69
CA ARG A 43 -11.52 7.46 -16.80
C ARG A 43 -10.70 8.36 -15.92
N ALA A 44 -11.05 9.64 -15.86
CA ALA A 44 -10.44 10.65 -14.99
C ALA A 44 -11.45 11.06 -13.92
N VAL A 45 -11.10 10.85 -12.67
CA VAL A 45 -11.90 11.26 -11.51
C VAL A 45 -11.19 12.39 -10.79
N THR A 46 -11.81 13.56 -10.76
CA THR A 46 -11.34 14.75 -10.06
C THR A 46 -12.14 14.93 -8.78
N TYR A 47 -11.43 15.13 -7.67
CA TYR A 47 -12.02 15.33 -6.35
C TYR A 47 -11.14 16.26 -5.52
N GLU A 48 -11.72 16.83 -4.48
CA GLU A 48 -11.03 17.78 -3.61
C GLU A 48 -10.51 17.11 -2.33
N VAL A 49 -9.28 17.45 -1.94
CA VAL A 49 -8.69 17.06 -0.66
C VAL A 49 -7.95 18.23 -0.05
N ALA A 50 -8.36 18.64 1.13
CA ALA A 50 -7.78 19.75 1.87
C ALA A 50 -7.68 21.04 1.03
N GLY A 51 -8.75 21.40 0.31
CA GLY A 51 -8.82 22.58 -0.54
C GLY A 51 -8.01 22.49 -1.84
N LYS A 52 -7.59 21.29 -2.24
CA LYS A 52 -6.82 21.09 -3.48
C LYS A 52 -7.49 20.03 -4.35
N GLU A 53 -7.72 20.39 -5.59
CA GLU A 53 -8.18 19.44 -6.60
C GLU A 53 -7.09 18.40 -6.91
N LYS A 54 -7.53 17.15 -7.04
CA LYS A 54 -6.71 16.03 -7.46
C LYS A 54 -7.45 15.23 -8.51
N THR A 55 -6.78 14.91 -9.59
CA THR A 55 -7.30 14.03 -10.63
C THR A 55 -6.57 12.70 -10.60
N VAL A 56 -7.33 11.62 -10.62
CA VAL A 56 -6.84 10.24 -10.69
C VAL A 56 -7.32 9.61 -11.98
N PHE A 57 -6.40 8.97 -12.70
CA PHE A 57 -6.72 8.16 -13.86
C PHE A 57 -6.92 6.70 -13.43
N THR A 58 -7.99 6.08 -13.91
CA THR A 58 -8.36 4.71 -13.53
C THR A 58 -8.96 3.95 -14.71
N SER A 59 -8.79 2.63 -14.67
CA SER A 59 -9.49 1.68 -15.56
C SER A 59 -10.77 1.12 -14.94
N LEU A 60 -11.11 1.53 -13.70
CA LEU A 60 -12.31 1.04 -13.02
C LEU A 60 -13.57 1.52 -13.72
N PRO A 61 -14.48 0.59 -14.09
CA PRO A 61 -15.69 0.95 -14.83
C PRO A 61 -16.67 1.73 -13.97
N VAL A 62 -17.29 2.76 -14.55
CA VAL A 62 -18.28 3.62 -13.87
C VAL A 62 -19.49 2.83 -13.37
N ALA A 63 -19.91 1.79 -14.09
CA ALA A 63 -21.05 0.96 -13.70
C ALA A 63 -20.87 0.22 -12.35
N ARG A 64 -19.63 0.03 -11.91
CA ARG A 64 -19.32 -0.72 -10.68
C ARG A 64 -18.69 0.14 -9.58
N PHE A 65 -18.08 1.27 -9.94
CA PHE A 65 -17.33 2.11 -9.00
C PHE A 65 -17.73 3.57 -9.21
N SER A 66 -18.35 4.17 -8.21
CA SER A 66 -18.62 5.62 -8.21
C SER A 66 -17.32 6.43 -8.12
N ALA A 67 -17.38 7.72 -8.47
CA ALA A 67 -16.25 8.63 -8.32
C ALA A 67 -15.71 8.68 -6.87
N ALA A 68 -16.63 8.72 -5.89
CA ALA A 68 -16.28 8.71 -4.46
C ALA A 68 -15.54 7.43 -4.05
N GLN A 69 -15.98 6.27 -4.53
CA GLN A 69 -15.29 5.00 -4.26
C GLN A 69 -13.89 4.97 -4.88
N VAL A 70 -13.72 5.50 -6.11
CA VAL A 70 -12.40 5.62 -6.75
C VAL A 70 -11.48 6.54 -5.94
N ALA A 71 -11.99 7.67 -5.48
CA ALA A 71 -11.24 8.61 -4.63
C ALA A 71 -10.80 7.94 -3.32
N THR A 72 -11.71 7.26 -2.62
CA THR A 72 -11.43 6.53 -1.38
C THR A 72 -10.38 5.45 -1.61
N LEU A 73 -10.54 4.62 -2.64
CA LEU A 73 -9.57 3.57 -2.99
C LEU A 73 -8.18 4.13 -3.29
N TYR A 74 -8.12 5.29 -3.95
CA TYR A 74 -6.82 5.92 -4.21
C TYR A 74 -6.14 6.42 -2.94
N HIS A 75 -6.88 6.84 -1.92
CA HIS A 75 -6.30 7.19 -0.62
C HIS A 75 -5.65 5.99 0.07
N GLU A 76 -6.21 4.79 -0.11
CA GLU A 76 -5.64 3.55 0.43
C GLU A 76 -4.32 3.14 -0.24
N ARG A 77 -3.98 3.72 -1.41
CA ARG A 77 -2.67 3.51 -2.07
C ARG A 77 -1.49 3.73 -1.12
N TRP A 78 -1.65 4.62 -0.14
CA TRP A 78 -0.60 4.90 0.84
C TRP A 78 -0.26 3.68 1.72
N GLU A 79 -1.17 2.73 1.85
CA GLU A 79 -0.94 1.48 2.59
C GLU A 79 0.19 0.64 1.98
N ILE A 80 0.42 0.75 0.66
CA ILE A 80 1.55 0.09 -0.01
C ILE A 80 2.89 0.65 0.53
N GLU A 81 2.99 1.98 0.68
CA GLU A 81 4.20 2.63 1.20
C GLU A 81 4.41 2.30 2.68
N LEU A 82 3.32 2.19 3.45
CA LEU A 82 3.36 1.73 4.83
C LEU A 82 3.81 0.28 4.92
N GLY A 83 3.32 -0.60 4.03
CA GLY A 83 3.76 -2.00 3.95
C GLY A 83 5.26 -2.13 3.69
N TYR A 84 5.81 -1.37 2.74
CA TYR A 84 7.26 -1.35 2.52
C TYR A 84 8.04 -0.85 3.74
N ARG A 85 7.53 0.17 4.42
CA ARG A 85 8.14 0.65 5.66
C ARG A 85 8.12 -0.42 6.75
N ASP A 86 7.00 -1.12 6.92
CA ASP A 86 6.85 -2.17 7.92
C ASP A 86 7.82 -3.33 7.66
N ILE A 87 7.98 -3.76 6.41
CA ILE A 87 8.97 -4.76 6.04
C ILE A 87 10.38 -4.27 6.39
N LYS A 88 10.75 -3.07 5.96
CA LYS A 88 12.10 -2.51 6.17
C LYS A 88 12.41 -2.28 7.63
N SER A 89 11.49 -1.68 8.38
CA SER A 89 11.76 -1.19 9.73
C SER A 89 11.38 -2.18 10.81
N ALA A 90 10.24 -2.86 10.69
CA ALA A 90 9.76 -3.74 11.74
C ALA A 90 10.28 -5.17 11.61
N MET A 91 10.40 -5.70 10.39
CA MET A 91 10.88 -7.07 10.18
C MET A 91 12.39 -7.15 10.03
N GLN A 92 13.02 -6.18 9.37
CA GLN A 92 14.46 -6.23 9.04
C GLN A 92 15.30 -5.24 9.84
N HIS A 93 14.72 -4.48 10.77
CA HIS A 93 15.44 -3.50 11.61
C HIS A 93 16.33 -2.54 10.80
N ASN A 94 15.88 -2.15 9.60
CA ASN A 94 16.61 -1.32 8.62
C ASN A 94 17.89 -1.95 8.04
N ALA A 95 18.20 -3.19 8.37
CA ALA A 95 19.36 -3.90 7.85
C ALA A 95 18.98 -4.79 6.66
N ILE A 96 18.63 -4.18 5.52
CA ILE A 96 18.31 -4.97 4.33
C ILE A 96 19.59 -5.34 3.60
N THR A 97 20.16 -6.43 4.00
CA THR A 97 21.16 -7.11 3.17
C THR A 97 20.67 -8.53 2.94
N LEU A 98 20.24 -8.81 1.72
CA LEU A 98 19.98 -10.18 1.31
C LEU A 98 21.31 -10.93 1.34
N ARG A 99 21.33 -12.08 2.01
CA ARG A 99 22.56 -12.88 2.20
C ARG A 99 22.94 -13.62 0.95
N SER A 100 21.96 -13.96 0.14
CA SER A 100 22.15 -14.77 -1.06
C SER A 100 22.73 -13.97 -2.20
N LYS A 101 23.65 -14.58 -2.92
CA LYS A 101 24.28 -14.03 -4.14
C LYS A 101 23.73 -14.64 -5.42
N LYS A 102 23.06 -15.79 -5.33
CA LYS A 102 22.43 -16.48 -6.48
C LYS A 102 20.98 -15.96 -6.63
N VAL A 103 20.57 -15.71 -7.85
CA VAL A 103 19.25 -15.14 -8.18
C VAL A 103 18.10 -15.93 -7.56
N ASP A 104 18.10 -17.25 -7.71
CA ASP A 104 17.03 -18.10 -7.18
C ASP A 104 16.92 -18.02 -5.65
N LEU A 105 18.07 -17.97 -4.95
CA LEU A 105 18.10 -17.84 -3.50
C LEU A 105 17.65 -16.44 -3.05
N VAL A 106 17.95 -15.38 -3.82
CA VAL A 106 17.42 -14.03 -3.59
C VAL A 106 15.89 -14.02 -3.68
N TYR A 107 15.32 -14.67 -4.70
CA TYR A 107 13.87 -14.82 -4.80
C TYR A 107 13.29 -15.60 -3.61
N GLN A 108 13.96 -16.67 -3.18
CA GLN A 108 13.52 -17.45 -2.02
C GLN A 108 13.51 -16.61 -0.73
N GLU A 109 14.54 -15.79 -0.49
CA GLU A 109 14.57 -14.87 0.65
C GLU A 109 13.44 -13.83 0.56
N LEU A 110 13.19 -13.25 -0.62
CA LEU A 110 12.10 -12.30 -0.82
C LEU A 110 10.73 -12.93 -0.59
N TRP A 111 10.49 -14.13 -1.11
CA TRP A 111 9.23 -14.85 -0.88
C TRP A 111 9.03 -15.22 0.58
N GLY A 112 10.09 -15.64 1.28
CA GLY A 112 10.05 -15.91 2.72
C GLY A 112 9.68 -14.65 3.53
N LEU A 113 10.27 -13.50 3.17
CA LEU A 113 9.98 -12.21 3.78
C LEU A 113 8.53 -11.77 3.56
N LEU A 114 8.03 -11.87 2.31
CA LEU A 114 6.65 -11.52 1.97
C LEU A 114 5.64 -12.46 2.63
N LEU A 115 5.96 -13.75 2.72
CA LEU A 115 5.13 -14.71 3.44
C LEU A 115 5.04 -14.36 4.93
N GLY A 116 6.17 -14.09 5.57
CA GLY A 116 6.22 -13.65 6.97
C GLY A 116 5.40 -12.38 7.21
N TYR A 117 5.54 -11.37 6.31
CA TYR A 117 4.74 -10.16 6.34
C TYR A 117 3.24 -10.45 6.26
N ASN A 118 2.82 -11.30 5.32
CA ASN A 118 1.42 -11.64 5.14
C ASN A 118 0.84 -12.41 6.35
N LEU A 119 1.62 -13.30 6.97
CA LEU A 119 1.20 -14.00 8.18
C LEU A 119 0.97 -13.05 9.35
N VAL A 120 1.90 -12.10 9.59
CA VAL A 120 1.74 -11.08 10.63
C VAL A 120 0.52 -10.20 10.34
N ARG A 121 0.34 -9.75 9.09
CA ARG A 121 -0.82 -8.94 8.68
C ARG A 121 -2.13 -9.68 8.84
N ARG A 122 -2.17 -10.96 8.51
CA ARG A 122 -3.35 -11.80 8.70
C ARG A 122 -3.75 -11.89 10.16
N GLU A 123 -2.82 -12.19 11.05
CA GLU A 123 -3.11 -12.30 12.48
C GLU A 123 -3.52 -10.93 13.07
N ALA A 124 -2.85 -9.85 12.68
CA ALA A 124 -3.23 -8.49 13.08
C ALA A 124 -4.63 -8.11 12.57
N SER A 125 -4.97 -8.48 11.33
CA SER A 125 -6.29 -8.23 10.74
C SER A 125 -7.41 -8.99 11.48
N GLN A 126 -7.19 -10.27 11.79
CA GLN A 126 -8.16 -11.06 12.56
C GLN A 126 -8.35 -10.51 13.97
N ALA A 127 -7.28 -10.08 14.61
CA ALA A 127 -7.32 -9.45 15.93
C ALA A 127 -8.09 -8.11 15.88
N ALA A 128 -7.87 -7.28 14.85
CA ALA A 128 -8.56 -6.01 14.68
C ALA A 128 -10.07 -6.20 14.50
N VAL A 129 -10.48 -7.14 13.64
CA VAL A 129 -11.90 -7.45 13.41
C VAL A 129 -12.60 -7.91 14.68
N ALA A 130 -11.94 -8.77 15.50
CA ALA A 130 -12.49 -9.20 16.78
C ALA A 130 -12.72 -8.05 17.77
N HIS A 131 -12.03 -6.92 17.61
CA HIS A 131 -12.17 -5.71 18.40
C HIS A 131 -12.94 -4.59 17.68
N GLN A 132 -13.66 -4.91 16.58
CA GLN A 132 -14.43 -3.95 15.76
C GLN A 132 -13.57 -2.76 15.28
N ARG A 133 -12.33 -3.04 14.88
CA ARG A 133 -11.35 -2.06 14.38
C ARG A 133 -10.95 -2.36 12.96
N ALA A 134 -10.48 -1.32 12.26
CA ALA A 134 -9.89 -1.51 10.94
C ALA A 134 -8.49 -2.17 11.05
N PRO A 135 -8.14 -3.08 10.13
CA PRO A 135 -6.84 -3.77 10.16
C PRO A 135 -5.61 -2.86 10.18
N ASN A 136 -5.71 -1.67 9.59
CA ASN A 136 -4.65 -0.67 9.56
C ASN A 136 -4.53 0.17 10.84
N GLU A 137 -5.45 0.01 11.78
CA GLU A 137 -5.36 0.64 13.12
C GLU A 137 -4.47 -0.14 14.09
N VAL A 138 -4.19 -1.41 13.81
CA VAL A 138 -3.27 -2.23 14.63
C VAL A 138 -1.82 -1.92 14.27
N SER A 139 -0.97 -1.75 15.29
CA SER A 139 0.45 -1.51 15.10
C SER A 139 1.17 -2.75 14.57
N PHE A 140 1.57 -2.73 13.30
CA PHE A 140 2.33 -3.82 12.69
C PHE A 140 3.63 -4.12 13.45
N LYS A 141 4.36 -3.09 13.87
CA LYS A 141 5.63 -3.24 14.59
C LYS A 141 5.46 -4.05 15.88
N PHE A 142 4.49 -3.68 16.71
CA PHE A 142 4.23 -4.38 17.96
C PHE A 142 3.68 -5.78 17.72
N ALA A 143 2.76 -5.95 16.76
CA ALA A 143 2.25 -7.26 16.39
C ALA A 143 3.38 -8.19 15.91
N CYS A 144 4.28 -7.71 15.05
CA CYS A 144 5.41 -8.48 14.56
C CYS A 144 6.35 -8.93 15.69
N GLN A 145 6.74 -8.01 16.58
CA GLN A 145 7.59 -8.32 17.72
C GLN A 145 6.94 -9.30 18.69
N PHE A 146 5.65 -9.09 18.97
CA PHE A 146 4.92 -9.96 19.88
C PHE A 146 4.74 -11.37 19.32
N ILE A 147 4.38 -11.50 18.03
CA ILE A 147 4.29 -12.79 17.35
C ILE A 147 5.63 -13.51 17.37
N ALA A 148 6.73 -12.83 17.03
CA ALA A 148 8.06 -13.44 17.03
C ALA A 148 8.45 -13.99 18.42
N ASN A 149 8.20 -13.22 19.48
CA ASN A 149 8.45 -13.65 20.84
C ASN A 149 7.58 -14.84 21.27
N GLN A 150 6.29 -14.81 20.94
CA GLN A 150 5.38 -15.90 21.26
C GLN A 150 5.69 -17.18 20.49
N MET A 151 6.11 -17.07 19.23
CA MET A 151 6.55 -18.23 18.45
C MET A 151 7.78 -18.91 19.08
N ALA A 152 8.74 -18.14 19.56
CA ALA A 152 9.91 -18.67 20.26
C ALA A 152 9.52 -19.43 21.56
N VAL A 153 8.59 -18.86 22.35
CA VAL A 153 8.07 -19.50 23.56
C VAL A 153 7.29 -20.76 23.21
N MET A 154 6.41 -20.71 22.20
CA MET A 154 5.61 -21.84 21.80
C MET A 154 6.45 -23.02 21.23
N ALA A 155 7.51 -22.71 20.51
CA ALA A 155 8.39 -23.75 19.93
C ALA A 155 9.09 -24.60 21.01
N GLY A 156 9.35 -24.04 22.20
CA GLY A 156 10.06 -24.72 23.28
C GLY A 156 9.16 -25.38 24.33
N ALA A 157 7.88 -25.01 24.43
CA ALA A 157 7.10 -25.31 25.63
C ALA A 157 5.70 -25.90 25.41
N LEU A 158 5.25 -26.15 24.18
CA LEU A 158 3.85 -26.48 23.94
C LEU A 158 3.60 -27.81 23.24
N SER A 159 2.70 -28.59 23.85
CA SER A 159 1.98 -29.65 23.15
C SER A 159 1.09 -29.04 22.04
N PRO A 160 0.98 -29.68 20.86
CA PRO A 160 0.10 -29.23 19.78
C PRO A 160 -1.35 -28.98 20.19
N ALA A 161 -1.85 -29.71 21.18
CA ALA A 161 -3.20 -29.54 21.72
C ALA A 161 -3.48 -28.15 22.32
N HIS A 162 -2.48 -27.43 22.78
CA HIS A 162 -2.62 -26.09 23.35
C HIS A 162 -2.55 -24.97 22.29
N THR A 163 -2.17 -25.28 21.04
CA THR A 163 -2.00 -24.28 19.98
C THR A 163 -3.24 -23.41 19.73
N PRO A 164 -4.48 -23.96 19.63
CA PRO A 164 -5.64 -23.12 19.38
C PRO A 164 -5.89 -22.07 20.48
N ARG A 165 -5.75 -22.48 21.73
CA ARG A 165 -5.88 -21.57 22.89
C ARG A 165 -4.82 -20.46 22.85
N ARG A 166 -3.57 -20.81 22.57
CA ARG A 166 -2.48 -19.85 22.51
C ARG A 166 -2.62 -18.88 21.34
N LEU A 167 -3.15 -19.33 20.21
CA LEU A 167 -3.48 -18.42 19.09
C LEU A 167 -4.60 -17.44 19.46
N ALA A 168 -5.61 -17.89 20.20
CA ALA A 168 -6.67 -17.00 20.68
C ALA A 168 -6.12 -15.94 21.67
N GLU A 169 -5.29 -16.35 22.62
CA GLU A 169 -4.60 -15.45 23.56
C GLU A 169 -3.70 -14.43 22.81
N LEU A 170 -2.94 -14.91 21.82
CA LEU A 170 -2.09 -14.08 20.96
C LEU A 170 -2.93 -12.98 20.26
N ARG A 171 -4.05 -13.36 19.63
CA ARG A 171 -4.93 -12.42 18.94
C ARG A 171 -5.56 -11.41 19.90
N GLY A 172 -5.96 -11.84 21.08
CA GLY A 172 -6.45 -10.95 22.14
C GLY A 172 -5.42 -9.87 22.50
N CYS A 173 -4.16 -10.26 22.67
CA CYS A 173 -3.08 -9.30 22.95
C CYS A 173 -2.78 -8.37 21.78
N ILE A 174 -2.76 -8.88 20.55
CA ILE A 174 -2.52 -8.05 19.36
C ILE A 174 -3.66 -7.05 19.17
N GLY A 175 -4.90 -7.47 19.44
CA GLY A 175 -6.10 -6.66 19.24
C GLY A 175 -6.17 -5.38 20.09
N VAL A 176 -5.34 -5.24 21.11
CA VAL A 176 -5.24 -4.02 21.93
C VAL A 176 -4.03 -3.14 21.56
N MET A 177 -3.19 -3.57 20.60
CA MET A 177 -1.98 -2.85 20.18
C MET A 177 -2.30 -1.82 19.07
N PHE A 178 -3.11 -0.82 19.36
CA PHE A 178 -3.51 0.18 18.38
C PHE A 178 -2.47 1.26 18.14
N ILE A 179 -2.51 1.82 16.93
CA ILE A 179 -1.73 3.01 16.57
C ILE A 179 -2.45 4.22 17.15
N GLU A 180 -1.75 5.00 17.98
CA GLU A 180 -2.27 6.28 18.44
C GLU A 180 -2.49 7.22 17.24
N LYS A 181 -3.69 7.78 17.12
CA LYS A 181 -4.00 8.84 16.16
C LYS A 181 -3.37 10.15 16.64
N ARG A 182 -2.11 10.37 16.28
CA ARG A 182 -1.43 11.65 16.55
C ARG A 182 -1.66 12.60 15.40
N PRO A 183 -2.04 13.87 15.66
CA PRO A 183 -2.05 14.90 14.62
C PRO A 183 -0.64 15.00 14.04
N ARG A 184 -0.52 14.81 12.72
CA ARG A 184 0.76 14.98 12.04
C ARG A 184 0.84 16.40 11.50
N PRO A 185 1.80 17.22 11.93
CA PRO A 185 1.99 18.52 11.33
C PRO A 185 2.29 18.34 9.84
N SER A 186 1.55 19.04 9.00
CA SER A 186 1.86 19.14 7.57
C SER A 186 3.13 19.96 7.42
N ARG A 187 4.21 19.32 7.02
CA ARG A 187 5.46 20.01 6.68
C ARG A 187 5.62 20.04 5.16
N PRO A 188 6.00 21.18 4.57
CA PRO A 188 6.33 21.21 3.16
C PRO A 188 7.47 20.21 2.89
N ARG A 189 7.31 19.38 1.86
CA ARG A 189 8.39 18.49 1.43
C ARG A 189 9.50 19.32 0.81
N ALA A 190 10.74 19.08 1.22
CA ALA A 190 11.89 19.60 0.50
C ALA A 190 11.87 19.03 -0.94
N VAL A 191 11.87 19.93 -1.91
CA VAL A 191 11.90 19.56 -3.32
C VAL A 191 13.36 19.54 -3.77
N LYS A 192 13.78 18.41 -4.33
CA LYS A 192 15.14 18.31 -4.89
C LYS A 192 15.23 19.20 -6.13
N ILE A 193 16.07 20.24 -6.07
CA ILE A 193 16.27 21.21 -7.15
C ILE A 193 17.12 20.61 -8.28
N SER A 194 18.03 19.73 -7.94
CA SER A 194 18.89 19.05 -8.92
C SER A 194 19.09 17.57 -8.54
N LYS A 195 19.67 16.78 -9.44
CA LYS A 195 19.99 15.37 -9.15
C LYS A 195 20.93 15.17 -7.96
N THR A 196 21.67 16.19 -7.58
CA THR A 196 22.74 16.11 -6.57
C THR A 196 22.53 16.98 -5.35
N ARG A 197 21.58 17.94 -5.35
CA ARG A 197 21.40 18.90 -4.24
C ARG A 197 19.94 18.99 -3.81
N PHE A 198 19.74 19.02 -2.50
CA PHE A 198 18.49 19.47 -1.88
C PHE A 198 18.64 20.97 -1.53
N PRO A 199 17.54 21.75 -1.49
CA PRO A 199 17.57 23.09 -0.92
C PRO A 199 18.04 23.01 0.53
N VAL A 200 18.89 23.95 0.91
CA VAL A 200 19.36 24.15 2.29
C VAL A 200 18.25 24.78 3.10
#